data_55db41ea0824565cf373e7f0bbdf152f
#
_entry.id   55db41ea0824565cf373e7f0bbdf152f
#
_cell.length_a   1.000
_cell.length_b   1.000
_cell.length_c   1.000
_cell.angle_alpha   90.00
_cell.angle_beta   90.00
_cell.angle_gamma   90.00
#
_symmetry.space_group_name_H-M   'P 1'
#
loop_
_entity.id
_entity.type
_entity.pdbx_description
1 polymer ?
#
loop_
_entity_poly.entity_id
_entity_poly.type
_entity_poly.pdbx_seq_one_letter_code
_entity_poly.pdbx_strand_id
1 'polypeptide(L)'
;HEDVREFYQNKYKYLLVDEYQDTSVAQFRLVSLLTGPEKNICVVGDDDQSIYRFRGATIENILNFEKLYPGTKTIRLEQNYRSTSNILNAANCVIQHNTERKGKTLWTDNGEGDKVQVYTAENEQDEASHIADVIGQHLKEGGHLADHAILYRMNAQSAPIESYFTRAGIPHKIVGGQRFNDRKEVKDIHSYMSIVANPRDDVRLRRIINEPARKIGATTVDVIADLAGQQGVSMLDVISHADQYAKLSRAVMPLLKFWQIYQRLQDSLATRTLDEFASDVIELTGYKAMLEADAAKGHEDAADRLQNLGQLVNNVKNYCDQHGEEATLEGYLEDIALISDIDSYNESSDQVV
;
A
#
# COMPACT_ATOMS: atom_id res chain seq x y z
N HIS A 1 23.47 -12.02 -27.51
CA HIS A 1 24.56 -11.70 -28.44
C HIS A 1 25.87 -11.96 -27.72
N GLU A 2 26.79 -12.70 -28.37
CA GLU A 2 28.04 -13.13 -27.76
C GLU A 2 29.04 -11.99 -27.64
N ASP A 3 29.09 -11.14 -28.63
CA ASP A 3 29.87 -9.89 -28.67
C ASP A 3 29.54 -8.94 -27.48
N VAL A 4 28.27 -8.81 -27.14
CA VAL A 4 27.78 -7.99 -25.99
C VAL A 4 28.24 -8.64 -24.67
N ARG A 5 28.09 -9.97 -24.54
CA ARG A 5 28.53 -10.69 -23.35
C ARG A 5 30.05 -10.52 -23.14
N GLU A 6 30.86 -10.76 -24.17
CA GLU A 6 32.30 -10.60 -24.10
C GLU A 6 32.72 -9.18 -23.76
N PHE A 7 32.04 -8.18 -24.34
CA PHE A 7 32.30 -6.78 -24.01
C PHE A 7 32.12 -6.51 -22.51
N TYR A 8 31.00 -6.95 -21.93
CA TYR A 8 30.76 -6.69 -20.51
C TYR A 8 31.62 -7.54 -19.58
N GLN A 9 31.92 -8.80 -19.91
CA GLN A 9 32.87 -9.64 -19.18
C GLN A 9 34.29 -9.04 -19.18
N ASN A 10 34.70 -8.40 -20.26
CA ASN A 10 35.97 -7.69 -20.35
C ASN A 10 35.95 -6.36 -19.58
N LYS A 11 34.80 -5.67 -19.54
CA LYS A 11 34.63 -4.41 -18.86
C LYS A 11 34.59 -4.56 -17.34
N TYR A 12 33.81 -5.53 -16.82
CA TYR A 12 33.64 -5.78 -15.40
C TYR A 12 34.54 -6.92 -14.94
N LYS A 13 35.64 -6.57 -14.27
CA LYS A 13 36.62 -7.57 -13.78
C LYS A 13 36.19 -8.22 -12.47
N TYR A 14 35.35 -7.56 -11.70
CA TYR A 14 34.75 -8.01 -10.43
C TYR A 14 33.26 -7.75 -10.45
N LEU A 15 32.49 -8.73 -9.98
CA LEU A 15 31.06 -8.59 -9.73
C LEU A 15 30.81 -8.74 -8.24
N LEU A 16 30.16 -7.75 -7.64
CA LEU A 16 29.71 -7.78 -6.25
C LEU A 16 28.19 -7.67 -6.27
N VAL A 17 27.52 -8.62 -5.62
CA VAL A 17 26.05 -8.67 -5.56
C VAL A 17 25.64 -8.74 -4.11
N ASP A 18 24.87 -7.77 -3.67
CA ASP A 18 24.29 -7.73 -2.33
C ASP A 18 22.86 -8.27 -2.33
N GLU A 19 22.35 -8.59 -1.15
CA GLU A 19 21.00 -9.18 -0.94
C GLU A 19 20.72 -10.36 -1.90
N TYR A 20 21.72 -11.24 -2.07
CA TYR A 20 21.67 -12.27 -3.10
C TYR A 20 20.53 -13.29 -2.91
N GLN A 21 20.02 -13.47 -1.68
CA GLN A 21 18.86 -14.32 -1.38
C GLN A 21 17.56 -13.84 -2.05
N ASP A 22 17.49 -12.54 -2.43
CA ASP A 22 16.31 -11.94 -3.06
C ASP A 22 16.35 -11.96 -4.59
N THR A 23 17.39 -12.59 -5.17
CA THR A 23 17.53 -12.66 -6.62
C THR A 23 16.57 -13.67 -7.24
N SER A 24 15.93 -13.26 -8.35
CA SER A 24 15.14 -14.14 -9.20
C SER A 24 16.04 -15.02 -10.10
N VAL A 25 15.45 -16.05 -10.71
CA VAL A 25 16.15 -16.88 -11.72
C VAL A 25 16.70 -16.04 -12.89
N ALA A 26 15.95 -15.01 -13.33
CA ALA A 26 16.40 -14.13 -14.41
C ALA A 26 17.60 -13.27 -14.00
N GLN A 27 17.60 -12.71 -12.79
CA GLN A 27 18.72 -11.94 -12.24
C GLN A 27 19.94 -12.83 -12.01
N PHE A 28 19.76 -14.02 -11.46
CA PHE A 28 20.84 -15.03 -11.36
C PHE A 28 21.45 -15.31 -12.74
N ARG A 29 20.62 -15.52 -13.77
CA ARG A 29 21.08 -15.77 -15.14
C ARG A 29 21.88 -14.59 -15.68
N LEU A 30 21.43 -13.37 -15.44
CA LEU A 30 22.14 -12.15 -15.83
C LEU A 30 23.53 -12.09 -15.17
N VAL A 31 23.59 -12.26 -13.85
CA VAL A 31 24.85 -12.27 -13.09
C VAL A 31 25.79 -13.34 -13.62
N SER A 32 25.26 -14.55 -13.86
CA SER A 32 26.06 -15.67 -14.42
C SER A 32 26.63 -15.37 -15.82
N LEU A 33 25.86 -14.67 -16.67
CA LEU A 33 26.32 -14.26 -18.00
C LEU A 33 27.38 -13.15 -17.95
N LEU A 34 27.31 -12.27 -16.96
CA LEU A 34 28.28 -11.20 -16.75
C LEU A 34 29.57 -11.69 -16.09
N THR A 35 29.49 -12.79 -15.34
CA THR A 35 30.66 -13.39 -14.70
C THR A 35 31.63 -13.91 -15.78
N GLY A 36 32.83 -13.36 -15.82
CA GLY A 36 33.86 -13.72 -16.76
C GLY A 36 34.50 -15.10 -16.46
N PRO A 37 35.44 -15.56 -17.32
CA PRO A 37 36.09 -16.86 -17.14
C PRO A 37 36.88 -17.00 -15.86
N GLU A 38 37.36 -15.88 -15.29
CA GLU A 38 38.12 -15.85 -14.03
C GLU A 38 37.22 -16.00 -12.80
N LYS A 39 35.88 -15.91 -12.97
CA LYS A 39 34.89 -16.08 -11.92
C LYS A 39 35.11 -15.16 -10.68
N ASN A 40 35.56 -13.93 -10.90
CA ASN A 40 35.74 -12.93 -9.87
C ASN A 40 34.36 -12.39 -9.43
N ILE A 41 33.63 -13.21 -8.70
CA ILE A 41 32.31 -12.89 -8.17
C ILE A 41 32.29 -12.99 -6.64
N CYS A 42 31.73 -12.00 -5.98
CA CYS A 42 31.45 -12.00 -4.56
C CYS A 42 29.95 -11.74 -4.36
N VAL A 43 29.28 -12.59 -3.61
CA VAL A 43 27.88 -12.41 -3.25
C VAL A 43 27.76 -12.27 -1.74
N VAL A 44 26.92 -11.36 -1.30
CA VAL A 44 26.56 -11.16 0.09
C VAL A 44 25.07 -11.39 0.22
N GLY A 45 24.62 -12.04 1.27
CA GLY A 45 23.22 -12.28 1.49
C GLY A 45 22.96 -13.07 2.77
N ASP A 46 21.72 -13.10 3.16
CA ASP A 46 21.23 -13.76 4.35
C ASP A 46 20.04 -14.67 3.99
N ASP A 47 20.28 -15.98 3.95
CA ASP A 47 19.24 -16.97 3.64
C ASP A 47 18.05 -16.91 4.61
N ASP A 48 18.25 -16.46 5.84
CA ASP A 48 17.21 -16.27 6.84
C ASP A 48 16.30 -15.05 6.53
N GLN A 49 16.73 -14.15 5.66
CA GLN A 49 15.98 -12.95 5.23
C GLN A 49 15.34 -13.08 3.85
N SER A 50 15.28 -14.28 3.26
CA SER A 50 14.66 -14.53 1.95
C SER A 50 13.13 -14.49 2.04
N ILE A 51 12.55 -13.28 1.95
CA ILE A 51 11.11 -13.03 2.08
C ILE A 51 10.42 -12.60 0.78
N TYR A 52 11.15 -12.45 -0.35
CA TYR A 52 10.63 -11.97 -1.63
C TYR A 52 10.26 -13.08 -2.63
N ARG A 53 9.96 -14.29 -2.16
CA ARG A 53 9.53 -15.40 -3.03
C ARG A 53 8.31 -15.04 -3.88
N PHE A 54 7.37 -14.28 -3.34
CA PHE A 54 6.17 -13.79 -4.05
C PHE A 54 6.49 -12.81 -5.19
N ARG A 55 7.71 -12.24 -5.21
CA ARG A 55 8.24 -11.41 -6.32
C ARG A 55 9.15 -12.18 -7.27
N GLY A 56 9.17 -13.50 -7.18
CA GLY A 56 9.99 -14.38 -8.04
C GLY A 56 11.42 -14.60 -7.56
N ALA A 57 11.78 -14.17 -6.33
CA ALA A 57 13.04 -14.53 -5.71
C ALA A 57 13.09 -16.04 -5.42
N THR A 58 14.28 -16.61 -5.48
CA THR A 58 14.50 -18.01 -5.11
C THR A 58 15.72 -18.17 -4.23
N ILE A 59 15.49 -18.73 -3.04
CA ILE A 59 16.55 -19.03 -2.05
C ILE A 59 17.59 -20.01 -2.60
N GLU A 60 17.23 -20.83 -3.58
CA GLU A 60 18.10 -21.80 -4.23
C GLU A 60 19.38 -21.16 -4.80
N ASN A 61 19.30 -19.90 -5.24
CA ASN A 61 20.45 -19.19 -5.79
C ASN A 61 21.57 -19.05 -4.75
N ILE A 62 21.25 -18.68 -3.50
CA ILE A 62 22.25 -18.54 -2.43
C ILE A 62 22.64 -19.88 -1.83
N LEU A 63 21.69 -20.81 -1.64
CA LEU A 63 21.96 -22.12 -1.06
C LEU A 63 22.87 -22.96 -1.94
N ASN A 64 22.71 -22.88 -3.26
CA ASN A 64 23.49 -23.65 -4.23
C ASN A 64 24.70 -22.91 -4.80
N PHE A 65 25.03 -21.73 -4.31
CA PHE A 65 26.12 -20.90 -4.87
C PHE A 65 27.46 -21.65 -4.93
N GLU A 66 27.84 -22.34 -3.85
CA GLU A 66 29.09 -23.11 -3.79
C GLU A 66 29.12 -24.27 -4.81
N LYS A 67 27.99 -24.86 -5.14
CA LYS A 67 27.88 -25.91 -6.17
C LYS A 67 28.05 -25.33 -7.58
N LEU A 68 27.54 -24.13 -7.80
CA LEU A 68 27.58 -23.42 -9.08
C LEU A 68 28.96 -22.81 -9.35
N TYR A 69 29.64 -22.40 -8.28
CA TYR A 69 31.00 -21.84 -8.34
C TYR A 69 31.95 -22.66 -7.43
N PRO A 70 32.44 -23.80 -7.92
CA PRO A 70 33.38 -24.62 -7.15
C PRO A 70 34.66 -23.84 -6.79
N GLY A 71 35.08 -23.98 -5.53
CA GLY A 71 36.22 -23.23 -4.98
C GLY A 71 35.83 -21.93 -4.27
N THR A 72 34.53 -21.65 -4.16
CA THR A 72 34.01 -20.51 -3.36
C THR A 72 34.51 -20.60 -1.92
N LYS A 73 35.00 -19.47 -1.41
CA LYS A 73 35.31 -19.29 0.00
C LYS A 73 34.09 -18.64 0.69
N THR A 74 33.44 -19.41 1.54
CA THR A 74 32.29 -18.91 2.33
C THR A 74 32.76 -18.38 3.67
N ILE A 75 32.34 -17.16 3.99
CA ILE A 75 32.58 -16.49 5.29
C ILE A 75 31.24 -16.23 5.93
N ARG A 76 31.05 -16.67 7.17
CA ARG A 76 29.84 -16.42 7.96
C ARG A 76 30.04 -15.21 8.86
N LEU A 77 29.09 -14.26 8.80
CA LEU A 77 29.06 -13.10 9.66
C LEU A 77 27.97 -13.34 10.72
N GLU A 78 28.37 -13.89 11.86
CA GLU A 78 27.43 -14.28 12.93
C GLU A 78 27.35 -13.25 14.05
N GLN A 79 28.33 -12.36 14.17
CA GLN A 79 28.26 -11.25 15.12
C GLN A 79 27.35 -10.15 14.59
N ASN A 80 26.36 -9.79 15.41
CA ASN A 80 25.44 -8.69 15.15
C ASN A 80 25.82 -7.48 16.00
N TYR A 81 25.89 -6.32 15.38
CA TYR A 81 26.30 -5.05 16.02
C TYR A 81 25.10 -4.10 16.21
N ARG A 82 23.92 -4.47 15.75
CA ARG A 82 22.70 -3.65 15.77
C ARG A 82 21.89 -3.89 17.03
N SER A 83 21.59 -5.16 17.31
CA SER A 83 20.58 -5.56 18.29
C SER A 83 21.19 -6.07 19.59
N THR A 84 20.41 -6.02 20.67
CA THR A 84 20.73 -6.66 21.95
C THR A 84 20.45 -8.16 21.92
N SER A 85 20.96 -8.91 22.90
CA SER A 85 20.84 -10.37 22.92
C SER A 85 19.40 -10.87 23.09
N ASN A 86 18.53 -10.16 23.82
CA ASN A 86 17.11 -10.51 23.94
C ASN A 86 16.39 -10.49 22.58
N ILE A 87 16.67 -9.49 21.76
CA ILE A 87 16.11 -9.40 20.39
C ILE A 87 16.63 -10.55 19.53
N LEU A 88 17.95 -10.79 19.54
CA LEU A 88 18.54 -11.87 18.75
C LEU A 88 18.09 -13.25 19.18
N ASN A 89 17.91 -13.48 20.48
CA ASN A 89 17.39 -14.75 20.99
C ASN A 89 15.96 -15.01 20.48
N ALA A 90 15.10 -13.99 20.51
CA ALA A 90 13.76 -14.10 19.96
C ALA A 90 13.79 -14.40 18.45
N ALA A 91 14.62 -13.68 17.69
CA ALA A 91 14.80 -13.90 16.25
C ALA A 91 15.34 -15.30 15.94
N ASN A 92 16.38 -15.74 16.67
CA ASN A 92 16.94 -17.10 16.52
C ASN A 92 15.88 -18.18 16.82
N CYS A 93 15.03 -17.99 17.83
CA CYS A 93 13.92 -18.92 18.13
C CYS A 93 12.91 -19.01 16.98
N VAL A 94 12.54 -17.89 16.37
CA VAL A 94 11.60 -17.87 15.26
C VAL A 94 12.19 -18.56 14.04
N ILE A 95 13.43 -18.22 13.66
CA ILE A 95 14.04 -18.72 12.43
C ILE A 95 14.43 -20.20 12.49
N GLN A 96 14.56 -20.80 13.69
CA GLN A 96 14.80 -22.24 13.86
C GLN A 96 13.72 -23.13 13.22
N HIS A 97 12.51 -22.61 13.05
CA HIS A 97 11.41 -23.35 12.42
C HIS A 97 11.58 -23.48 10.89
N ASN A 98 12.47 -22.70 10.28
CA ASN A 98 12.80 -22.84 8.86
C ASN A 98 13.81 -23.97 8.67
N THR A 99 13.47 -24.91 7.78
CA THR A 99 14.30 -26.08 7.47
C THR A 99 15.27 -25.85 6.29
N GLU A 100 14.92 -24.98 5.36
CA GLU A 100 15.70 -24.67 4.15
C GLU A 100 16.66 -23.50 4.44
N ARG A 101 17.74 -23.77 5.20
CA ARG A 101 18.75 -22.76 5.56
C ARG A 101 20.14 -23.36 5.74
N LYS A 102 21.18 -22.54 5.57
CA LYS A 102 22.58 -22.93 5.86
C LYS A 102 22.88 -23.06 7.36
N GLY A 103 21.99 -22.56 8.20
CA GLY A 103 22.10 -22.57 9.65
C GLY A 103 23.22 -21.67 10.19
N LYS A 104 22.84 -20.63 10.92
CA LYS A 104 23.70 -19.77 11.73
C LYS A 104 22.99 -19.40 13.00
N THR A 105 23.73 -18.93 14.00
CA THR A 105 23.17 -18.38 15.23
C THR A 105 23.79 -17.00 15.43
N LEU A 106 22.96 -15.97 15.37
CA LEU A 106 23.41 -14.61 15.61
C LEU A 106 23.68 -14.38 17.09
N TRP A 107 24.78 -13.70 17.37
CA TRP A 107 25.18 -13.28 18.72
C TRP A 107 25.65 -11.84 18.72
N THR A 108 25.71 -11.20 19.90
CA THR A 108 26.12 -9.80 20.04
C THR A 108 26.84 -9.53 21.37
N ASP A 109 27.66 -8.50 21.39
CA ASP A 109 28.30 -7.93 22.60
C ASP A 109 27.48 -6.74 23.17
N ASN A 110 26.33 -6.38 22.59
CA ASN A 110 25.53 -5.21 22.99
C ASN A 110 24.74 -5.42 24.32
N GLY A 111 25.03 -6.48 25.08
CA GLY A 111 24.34 -6.77 26.34
C GLY A 111 22.94 -7.38 26.13
N GLU A 112 22.20 -7.53 27.24
CA GLU A 112 20.89 -8.18 27.21
C GLU A 112 19.81 -7.30 26.58
N GLY A 113 19.76 -6.03 26.92
CA GLY A 113 18.71 -5.09 26.53
C GLY A 113 17.35 -5.44 27.13
N ASP A 114 16.33 -4.72 26.68
CA ASP A 114 14.96 -4.93 27.11
C ASP A 114 14.37 -6.24 26.56
N LYS A 115 13.41 -6.79 27.27
CA LYS A 115 12.68 -7.99 26.81
C LYS A 115 11.70 -7.64 25.71
N VAL A 116 11.56 -8.53 24.74
CA VAL A 116 10.49 -8.45 23.73
C VAL A 116 9.15 -8.57 24.45
N GLN A 117 8.27 -7.60 24.23
CA GLN A 117 6.92 -7.58 24.78
C GLN A 117 5.91 -8.07 23.73
N VAL A 118 4.86 -8.75 24.20
CA VAL A 118 3.74 -9.17 23.35
C VAL A 118 2.48 -8.55 23.93
N TYR A 119 1.78 -7.80 23.12
CA TYR A 119 0.47 -7.23 23.45
C TYR A 119 -0.59 -7.87 22.54
N THR A 120 -1.71 -8.26 23.11
CA THR A 120 -2.85 -8.79 22.36
C THR A 120 -3.98 -7.78 22.45
N ALA A 121 -4.17 -7.04 21.36
CA ALA A 121 -5.22 -6.05 21.26
C ALA A 121 -6.61 -6.69 21.10
N GLU A 122 -7.65 -6.03 21.60
CA GLU A 122 -9.04 -6.44 21.40
C GLU A 122 -9.53 -6.11 19.97
N ASN A 123 -9.01 -5.05 19.38
CA ASN A 123 -9.32 -4.59 18.04
C ASN A 123 -8.22 -3.66 17.50
N GLU A 124 -8.36 -3.20 16.26
CA GLU A 124 -7.39 -2.34 15.56
C GLU A 124 -7.20 -0.97 16.23
N GLN A 125 -8.24 -0.44 16.89
CA GLN A 125 -8.16 0.84 17.60
C GLN A 125 -7.39 0.70 18.91
N ASP A 126 -7.59 -0.39 19.62
CA ASP A 126 -6.85 -0.73 20.84
C ASP A 126 -5.36 -0.95 20.51
N GLU A 127 -5.06 -1.63 19.38
CA GLU A 127 -3.68 -1.78 18.89
C GLU A 127 -3.03 -0.41 18.64
N ALA A 128 -3.67 0.47 17.89
CA ALA A 128 -3.15 1.79 17.57
C ALA A 128 -2.98 2.68 18.83
N SER A 129 -3.92 2.61 19.77
CA SER A 129 -3.85 3.30 21.05
C SER A 129 -2.67 2.82 21.89
N HIS A 130 -2.51 1.49 22.00
CA HIS A 130 -1.40 0.91 22.75
C HIS A 130 -0.03 1.32 22.18
N ILE A 131 0.13 1.29 20.85
CA ILE A 131 1.35 1.75 20.18
C ILE A 131 1.63 3.21 20.55
N ALA A 132 0.61 4.09 20.46
CA ALA A 132 0.75 5.50 20.82
C ALA A 132 1.12 5.72 22.28
N ASP A 133 0.56 4.93 23.20
CA ASP A 133 0.87 5.00 24.63
C ASP A 133 2.33 4.61 24.92
N VAL A 134 2.83 3.55 24.28
CA VAL A 134 4.23 3.10 24.39
C VAL A 134 5.19 4.19 23.89
N ILE A 135 4.88 4.78 22.72
CA ILE A 135 5.66 5.91 22.18
C ILE A 135 5.63 7.09 23.16
N GLY A 136 4.42 7.46 23.63
CA GLY A 136 4.25 8.56 24.56
C GLY A 136 4.97 8.37 25.89
N GLN A 137 5.11 7.15 26.38
CA GLN A 137 5.91 6.83 27.56
C GLN A 137 7.39 7.02 27.29
N HIS A 138 7.92 6.50 26.17
CA HIS A 138 9.33 6.64 25.79
C HIS A 138 9.73 8.12 25.60
N LEU A 139 8.84 8.93 25.01
CA LEU A 139 9.06 10.38 24.88
C LEU A 139 9.18 11.09 26.26
N LYS A 140 8.38 10.68 27.26
CA LYS A 140 8.49 11.22 28.64
C LYS A 140 9.79 10.84 29.32
N GLU A 141 10.40 9.74 28.91
CA GLU A 141 11.70 9.25 29.39
C GLU A 141 12.88 9.90 28.64
N GLY A 142 12.61 10.79 27.66
CA GLY A 142 13.62 11.55 26.92
C GLY A 142 14.00 10.96 25.57
N GLY A 143 13.24 9.98 25.07
CA GLY A 143 13.37 9.43 23.71
C GLY A 143 12.78 10.36 22.64
N HIS A 144 12.96 10.01 21.37
CA HIS A 144 12.50 10.74 20.19
C HIS A 144 11.51 9.92 19.37
N LEU A 145 10.64 10.58 18.61
CA LEU A 145 9.73 9.90 17.68
C LEU A 145 10.50 9.07 16.63
N ALA A 146 11.62 9.59 16.15
CA ALA A 146 12.49 8.91 15.19
C ALA A 146 13.13 7.61 15.71
N ASP A 147 13.08 7.36 17.02
CA ASP A 147 13.56 6.10 17.60
C ASP A 147 12.58 4.94 17.39
N HIS A 148 11.38 5.21 16.84
CA HIS A 148 10.32 4.24 16.69
C HIS A 148 10.08 3.90 15.22
N ALA A 149 9.83 2.61 14.96
CA ALA A 149 9.37 2.12 13.68
C ALA A 149 8.25 1.11 13.88
N ILE A 150 7.19 1.21 13.08
CA ILE A 150 6.05 0.30 13.10
C ILE A 150 6.10 -0.53 11.82
N LEU A 151 6.23 -1.83 11.99
CA LEU A 151 6.29 -2.79 10.88
C LEU A 151 4.99 -3.59 10.81
N TYR A 152 4.42 -3.70 9.64
CA TYR A 152 3.20 -4.47 9.39
C TYR A 152 3.33 -5.35 8.16
N ARG A 153 2.55 -6.44 8.10
CA ARG A 153 2.61 -7.39 6.98
C ARG A 153 1.86 -6.91 5.75
N MET A 154 0.73 -6.25 5.94
CA MET A 154 -0.19 -5.85 4.87
C MET A 154 -0.43 -4.35 4.91
N ASN A 155 -0.44 -3.74 3.72
CA ASN A 155 -0.63 -2.29 3.60
C ASN A 155 -1.93 -1.76 4.25
N ALA A 156 -2.99 -2.57 4.31
CA ALA A 156 -4.24 -2.17 4.93
C ALA A 156 -4.12 -1.93 6.44
N GLN A 157 -3.15 -2.59 7.11
CA GLN A 157 -2.93 -2.43 8.55
C GLN A 157 -2.41 -1.04 8.94
N SER A 158 -1.87 -0.25 7.99
CA SER A 158 -1.42 1.11 8.30
C SER A 158 -2.61 2.06 8.59
N ALA A 159 -3.77 1.84 7.97
CA ALA A 159 -4.88 2.78 8.02
C ALA A 159 -5.41 3.11 9.42
N PRO A 160 -5.67 2.15 10.34
CA PRO A 160 -6.07 2.45 11.70
C PRO A 160 -5.01 3.23 12.47
N ILE A 161 -3.73 2.86 12.28
CA ILE A 161 -2.58 3.48 12.94
C ILE A 161 -2.40 4.93 12.45
N GLU A 162 -2.43 5.16 11.12
CA GLU A 162 -2.36 6.48 10.51
C GLU A 162 -3.49 7.39 11.02
N SER A 163 -4.73 6.87 11.02
CA SER A 163 -5.90 7.59 11.50
C SER A 163 -5.77 7.97 12.97
N TYR A 164 -5.33 7.05 13.82
CA TYR A 164 -5.14 7.31 15.25
C TYR A 164 -4.04 8.36 15.47
N PHE A 165 -2.87 8.19 14.84
CA PHE A 165 -1.72 9.09 14.99
C PHE A 165 -2.05 10.51 14.54
N THR A 166 -2.76 10.65 13.41
CA THR A 166 -3.18 11.96 12.91
C THR A 166 -4.12 12.66 13.90
N ARG A 167 -5.14 11.97 14.44
CA ARG A 167 -6.03 12.54 15.46
C ARG A 167 -5.32 12.89 16.76
N ALA A 168 -4.35 12.08 17.17
CA ALA A 168 -3.53 12.30 18.36
C ALA A 168 -2.43 13.36 18.13
N GLY A 169 -2.25 13.87 16.93
CA GLY A 169 -1.19 14.82 16.58
C GLY A 169 0.21 14.22 16.66
N ILE A 170 0.37 12.91 16.47
CA ILE A 170 1.66 12.21 16.49
C ILE A 170 2.29 12.29 15.09
N PRO A 171 3.40 13.02 14.89
CA PRO A 171 4.10 13.10 13.61
C PRO A 171 4.60 11.72 13.15
N HIS A 172 4.25 11.32 11.94
CA HIS A 172 4.61 10.02 11.37
C HIS A 172 4.79 10.08 9.87
N LYS A 173 5.51 9.11 9.28
CA LYS A 173 5.61 8.95 7.83
C LYS A 173 5.58 7.49 7.43
N ILE A 174 5.02 7.22 6.27
CA ILE A 174 5.04 5.89 5.66
C ILE A 174 6.21 5.79 4.68
N VAL A 175 7.04 4.76 4.86
CA VAL A 175 8.19 4.49 4.00
C VAL A 175 7.84 3.37 3.03
N GLY A 176 8.12 3.60 1.74
CA GLY A 176 7.92 2.60 0.68
C GLY A 176 6.47 2.38 0.24
N GLY A 177 5.52 3.18 0.73
CA GLY A 177 4.10 3.08 0.39
C GLY A 177 3.43 4.44 0.15
N GLN A 178 2.20 4.39 -0.36
CA GLN A 178 1.29 5.55 -0.36
C GLN A 178 0.46 5.50 0.92
N ARG A 179 0.18 6.68 1.52
CA ARG A 179 -0.78 6.80 2.62
C ARG A 179 -2.09 6.14 2.23
N PHE A 180 -2.82 5.61 3.21
CA PHE A 180 -4.05 4.88 2.95
C PHE A 180 -5.02 5.70 2.09
N ASN A 181 -5.28 6.95 2.48
CA ASN A 181 -6.19 7.85 1.76
C ASN A 181 -5.65 8.31 0.40
N ASP A 182 -4.35 8.15 0.12
CA ASP A 182 -3.72 8.47 -1.16
C ASP A 182 -3.78 7.34 -2.18
N ARG A 183 -4.11 6.11 -1.76
CA ARG A 183 -4.23 4.96 -2.65
C ARG A 183 -5.32 5.18 -3.68
N LYS A 184 -5.06 4.72 -4.91
CA LYS A 184 -5.95 4.96 -6.06
C LYS A 184 -7.39 4.53 -5.77
N GLU A 185 -7.58 3.28 -5.32
CA GLU A 185 -8.88 2.70 -5.04
C GLU A 185 -9.63 3.44 -3.94
N VAL A 186 -8.93 3.87 -2.89
CA VAL A 186 -9.50 4.63 -1.78
C VAL A 186 -9.95 6.01 -2.26
N LYS A 187 -9.09 6.73 -3.00
CA LYS A 187 -9.44 8.03 -3.61
C LYS A 187 -10.60 7.92 -4.60
N ASP A 188 -10.68 6.84 -5.34
CA ASP A 188 -11.76 6.63 -6.29
C ASP A 188 -13.10 6.44 -5.57
N ILE A 189 -13.15 5.60 -4.51
CA ILE A 189 -14.37 5.40 -3.72
C ILE A 189 -14.76 6.68 -2.97
N HIS A 190 -13.82 7.38 -2.33
CA HIS A 190 -14.08 8.68 -1.71
C HIS A 190 -14.61 9.70 -2.73
N SER A 191 -14.15 9.65 -3.99
CA SER A 191 -14.65 10.53 -5.04
C SER A 191 -16.11 10.20 -5.41
N TYR A 192 -16.49 8.92 -5.43
CA TYR A 192 -17.90 8.53 -5.58
C TYR A 192 -18.75 9.04 -4.41
N MET A 193 -18.30 8.83 -3.19
CA MET A 193 -18.99 9.33 -2.00
C MET A 193 -19.15 10.86 -2.04
N SER A 194 -18.10 11.57 -2.46
CA SER A 194 -18.10 13.03 -2.54
C SER A 194 -19.08 13.60 -3.57
N ILE A 195 -19.24 12.98 -4.76
CA ILE A 195 -20.23 13.46 -5.73
C ILE A 195 -21.67 13.19 -5.29
N VAL A 196 -21.90 12.22 -4.39
CA VAL A 196 -23.21 12.00 -3.78
C VAL A 196 -23.51 13.08 -2.74
N ALA A 197 -22.53 13.46 -1.92
CA ALA A 197 -22.64 14.57 -0.97
C ALA A 197 -22.73 15.94 -1.67
N ASN A 198 -21.91 16.15 -2.71
CA ASN A 198 -21.88 17.39 -3.49
C ASN A 198 -21.94 17.11 -5.00
N PRO A 199 -23.12 17.18 -5.61
CA PRO A 199 -23.33 16.96 -7.05
C PRO A 199 -22.59 17.94 -7.98
N ARG A 200 -22.01 19.03 -7.43
CA ARG A 200 -21.25 20.03 -8.17
C ARG A 200 -19.74 19.83 -8.12
N ASP A 201 -19.27 18.74 -7.52
CA ASP A 201 -17.84 18.40 -7.50
C ASP A 201 -17.39 17.79 -8.83
N ASP A 202 -17.26 18.64 -9.83
CA ASP A 202 -16.86 18.26 -11.18
C ASP A 202 -15.42 17.68 -11.22
N VAL A 203 -14.55 18.06 -10.26
CA VAL A 203 -13.18 17.55 -10.18
C VAL A 203 -13.20 16.05 -9.83
N ARG A 204 -13.95 15.68 -8.80
CA ARG A 204 -14.08 14.29 -8.39
C ARG A 204 -14.88 13.47 -9.39
N LEU A 205 -15.89 14.07 -10.02
CA LEU A 205 -16.63 13.42 -11.10
C LEU A 205 -15.73 13.06 -12.28
N ARG A 206 -14.85 13.96 -12.73
CA ARG A 206 -13.89 13.69 -13.81
C ARG A 206 -12.98 12.51 -13.48
N ARG A 207 -12.61 12.34 -12.23
CA ARG A 207 -11.78 11.23 -11.78
C ARG A 207 -12.46 9.88 -11.96
N ILE A 208 -13.76 9.76 -11.67
CA ILE A 208 -14.44 8.46 -11.50
C ILE A 208 -15.41 8.12 -12.64
N ILE A 209 -15.75 9.04 -13.51
CA ILE A 209 -16.76 8.84 -14.54
C ILE A 209 -16.46 7.64 -15.46
N ASN A 210 -15.18 7.36 -15.70
CA ASN A 210 -14.72 6.21 -16.47
C ASN A 210 -13.85 5.21 -15.65
N GLU A 211 -14.00 5.20 -14.33
CA GLU A 211 -13.31 4.28 -13.42
C GLU A 211 -14.35 3.60 -12.50
N PRO A 212 -14.65 2.32 -12.67
CA PRO A 212 -14.24 1.37 -13.72
C PRO A 212 -14.57 1.81 -15.14
N ALA A 213 -13.88 1.21 -16.13
CA ALA A 213 -14.00 1.59 -17.52
C ALA A 213 -15.44 1.45 -18.06
N ARG A 214 -16.02 2.56 -18.55
CA ARG A 214 -17.41 2.66 -19.05
C ARG A 214 -17.51 3.11 -20.51
N LYS A 215 -16.39 3.15 -21.22
CA LYS A 215 -16.31 3.67 -22.60
C LYS A 215 -16.64 5.17 -22.69
N ILE A 216 -16.38 5.93 -21.64
CA ILE A 216 -16.50 7.39 -21.60
C ILE A 216 -15.07 7.95 -21.71
N GLY A 217 -14.67 8.32 -22.91
CA GLY A 217 -13.32 8.82 -23.18
C GLY A 217 -13.12 10.29 -22.77
N ALA A 218 -11.86 10.72 -22.68
CA ALA A 218 -11.47 12.09 -22.27
C ALA A 218 -12.19 13.16 -23.12
N THR A 219 -12.25 12.99 -24.43
CA THR A 219 -12.95 13.93 -25.32
C THR A 219 -14.44 14.09 -24.97
N THR A 220 -15.10 13.01 -24.54
CA THR A 220 -16.51 13.08 -24.09
C THR A 220 -16.61 13.87 -22.79
N VAL A 221 -15.68 13.67 -21.86
CA VAL A 221 -15.61 14.40 -20.60
C VAL A 221 -15.38 15.89 -20.82
N ASP A 222 -14.52 16.26 -21.77
CA ASP A 222 -14.27 17.66 -22.11
C ASP A 222 -15.53 18.31 -22.73
N VAL A 223 -16.25 17.60 -23.61
CA VAL A 223 -17.53 18.10 -24.16
C VAL A 223 -18.57 18.32 -23.06
N ILE A 224 -18.65 17.41 -22.06
CA ILE A 224 -19.57 17.58 -20.93
C ILE A 224 -19.21 18.83 -20.14
N ALA A 225 -17.92 19.04 -19.86
CA ALA A 225 -17.45 20.20 -19.12
C ALA A 225 -17.70 21.52 -19.85
N ASP A 226 -17.48 21.55 -21.17
CA ASP A 226 -17.78 22.73 -21.99
C ASP A 226 -19.28 23.07 -21.97
N LEU A 227 -20.14 22.05 -22.06
CA LEU A 227 -21.59 22.23 -21.98
C LEU A 227 -22.02 22.72 -20.59
N ALA A 228 -21.47 22.13 -19.53
CA ALA A 228 -21.71 22.56 -18.14
C ALA A 228 -21.31 24.03 -17.92
N GLY A 229 -20.11 24.39 -18.38
CA GLY A 229 -19.62 25.78 -18.29
C GLY A 229 -20.44 26.77 -19.08
N GLN A 230 -20.92 26.42 -20.29
CA GLN A 230 -21.76 27.26 -21.13
C GLN A 230 -23.14 27.53 -20.51
N GLN A 231 -23.66 26.56 -19.74
CA GLN A 231 -25.00 26.64 -19.13
C GLN A 231 -24.98 27.05 -17.66
N GLY A 232 -23.80 27.12 -17.03
CA GLY A 232 -23.68 27.43 -15.60
C GLY A 232 -24.22 26.32 -14.68
N VAL A 233 -24.23 25.08 -15.14
CA VAL A 233 -24.69 23.89 -14.40
C VAL A 233 -23.51 22.95 -14.11
N SER A 234 -23.73 21.91 -13.29
CA SER A 234 -22.71 20.88 -13.05
C SER A 234 -22.55 19.93 -14.24
N MET A 235 -21.42 19.27 -14.32
CA MET A 235 -21.22 18.19 -15.30
C MET A 235 -22.24 17.04 -15.09
N LEU A 236 -22.64 16.78 -13.85
CA LEU A 236 -23.63 15.76 -13.53
C LEU A 236 -25.03 16.11 -14.07
N ASP A 237 -25.40 17.40 -14.05
CA ASP A 237 -26.65 17.89 -14.67
C ASP A 237 -26.64 17.64 -16.19
N VAL A 238 -25.51 17.89 -16.85
CA VAL A 238 -25.37 17.58 -18.29
C VAL A 238 -25.48 16.07 -18.55
N ILE A 239 -24.91 15.24 -17.71
CA ILE A 239 -24.96 13.77 -17.82
C ILE A 239 -26.39 13.26 -17.66
N SER A 240 -27.16 13.81 -16.72
CA SER A 240 -28.57 13.41 -16.49
C SER A 240 -29.47 13.64 -17.70
N HIS A 241 -29.11 14.60 -18.57
CA HIS A 241 -29.84 14.99 -19.78
C HIS A 241 -29.00 14.74 -21.06
N ALA A 242 -28.11 13.74 -21.02
CA ALA A 242 -27.14 13.49 -22.10
C ALA A 242 -27.81 13.25 -23.49
N ASP A 243 -29.02 12.75 -23.50
CA ASP A 243 -29.84 12.51 -24.69
C ASP A 243 -30.31 13.80 -25.40
N GLN A 244 -30.31 14.93 -24.71
CA GLN A 244 -30.71 16.23 -25.26
C GLN A 244 -29.56 16.95 -26.01
N TYR A 245 -28.32 16.45 -25.86
CA TYR A 245 -27.15 17.09 -26.47
C TYR A 245 -26.65 16.32 -27.69
N ALA A 246 -26.80 16.89 -28.89
CA ALA A 246 -26.34 16.29 -30.14
C ALA A 246 -24.83 15.94 -30.11
N LYS A 247 -24.00 16.76 -29.43
CA LYS A 247 -22.56 16.50 -29.27
C LYS A 247 -22.23 15.24 -28.46
N LEU A 248 -23.17 14.75 -27.65
CA LEU A 248 -23.02 13.55 -26.82
C LEU A 248 -23.66 12.29 -27.40
N SER A 249 -24.24 12.37 -28.60
CA SER A 249 -25.04 11.30 -29.23
C SER A 249 -24.37 9.93 -29.22
N ARG A 250 -23.05 9.85 -29.38
CA ARG A 250 -22.29 8.58 -29.36
C ARG A 250 -22.05 8.02 -27.94
N ALA A 251 -22.18 8.84 -26.93
CA ALA A 251 -21.90 8.48 -25.53
C ALA A 251 -23.16 8.45 -24.64
N VAL A 252 -24.35 8.73 -25.19
CA VAL A 252 -25.62 8.80 -24.43
C VAL A 252 -25.83 7.57 -23.54
N MET A 253 -25.71 6.36 -24.08
CA MET A 253 -25.98 5.14 -23.32
C MET A 253 -24.99 4.93 -22.15
N PRO A 254 -23.66 5.06 -22.34
CA PRO A 254 -22.70 5.05 -21.22
C PRO A 254 -22.98 6.11 -20.14
N LEU A 255 -23.33 7.34 -20.55
CA LEU A 255 -23.60 8.44 -19.64
C LEU A 255 -24.89 8.21 -18.83
N LEU A 256 -25.97 7.78 -19.46
CA LEU A 256 -27.20 7.43 -18.76
C LEU A 256 -27.02 6.23 -17.81
N LYS A 257 -26.19 5.24 -18.16
CA LYS A 257 -25.84 4.16 -17.23
C LYS A 257 -25.08 4.69 -16.01
N PHE A 258 -24.15 5.64 -16.20
CA PHE A 258 -23.47 6.28 -15.08
C PHE A 258 -24.47 7.07 -14.20
N TRP A 259 -25.40 7.80 -14.82
CA TRP A 259 -26.48 8.50 -14.11
C TRP A 259 -27.34 7.54 -13.28
N GLN A 260 -27.71 6.38 -13.81
CA GLN A 260 -28.43 5.36 -13.07
C GLN A 260 -27.66 4.83 -11.85
N ILE A 261 -26.34 4.66 -11.98
CA ILE A 261 -25.48 4.29 -10.83
C ILE A 261 -25.55 5.40 -9.78
N TYR A 262 -25.38 6.65 -10.18
CA TYR A 262 -25.46 7.79 -9.25
C TYR A 262 -26.80 7.84 -8.51
N GLN A 263 -27.93 7.68 -9.20
CA GLN A 263 -29.25 7.64 -8.57
C GLN A 263 -29.37 6.52 -7.53
N ARG A 264 -28.86 5.32 -7.85
CA ARG A 264 -28.87 4.20 -6.92
C ARG A 264 -27.99 4.48 -5.68
N LEU A 265 -26.92 5.21 -5.83
CA LEU A 265 -26.08 5.64 -4.69
C LEU A 265 -26.82 6.66 -3.80
N GLN A 266 -27.55 7.59 -4.40
CA GLN A 266 -28.41 8.52 -3.64
C GLN A 266 -29.51 7.78 -2.86
N ASP A 267 -30.18 6.81 -3.50
CA ASP A 267 -31.19 5.98 -2.84
C ASP A 267 -30.59 5.16 -1.70
N SER A 268 -29.37 4.63 -1.88
CA SER A 268 -28.65 3.91 -0.84
C SER A 268 -28.33 4.81 0.36
N LEU A 269 -27.76 6.00 0.12
CA LEU A 269 -27.46 6.95 1.20
C LEU A 269 -28.74 7.36 2.00
N ALA A 270 -29.87 7.46 1.32
CA ALA A 270 -31.13 7.84 1.97
C ALA A 270 -31.76 6.72 2.82
N THR A 271 -31.38 5.45 2.60
CA THR A 271 -32.10 4.30 3.17
C THR A 271 -31.22 3.38 4.02
N ARG A 272 -29.89 3.53 3.97
CA ARG A 272 -28.93 2.66 4.64
C ARG A 272 -28.05 3.41 5.63
N THR A 273 -27.35 2.67 6.48
CA THR A 273 -26.29 3.24 7.33
C THR A 273 -25.09 3.66 6.48
N LEU A 274 -24.24 4.54 7.00
CA LEU A 274 -23.12 5.10 6.22
C LEU A 274 -22.08 4.02 5.81
N ASP A 275 -21.85 3.02 6.65
CA ASP A 275 -20.97 1.87 6.36
C ASP A 275 -21.59 0.93 5.31
N GLU A 276 -22.91 0.69 5.37
CA GLU A 276 -23.63 -0.02 4.31
C GLU A 276 -23.60 0.76 3.00
N PHE A 277 -23.77 2.08 3.04
CA PHE A 277 -23.63 2.95 1.86
C PHE A 277 -22.21 2.85 1.26
N ALA A 278 -21.15 2.89 2.09
CA ALA A 278 -19.78 2.71 1.59
C ALA A 278 -19.58 1.37 0.88
N SER A 279 -20.18 0.30 1.41
CA SER A 279 -20.19 -1.03 0.78
C SER A 279 -20.95 -1.01 -0.55
N ASP A 280 -22.11 -0.34 -0.59
CA ASP A 280 -22.92 -0.19 -1.80
C ASP A 280 -22.18 0.63 -2.87
N VAL A 281 -21.41 1.66 -2.50
CA VAL A 281 -20.56 2.39 -3.44
C VAL A 281 -19.60 1.44 -4.15
N ILE A 282 -18.93 0.57 -3.42
CA ILE A 282 -17.96 -0.38 -3.96
C ILE A 282 -18.62 -1.39 -4.89
N GLU A 283 -19.81 -1.90 -4.54
CA GLU A 283 -20.54 -2.91 -5.31
C GLU A 283 -21.26 -2.30 -6.53
N LEU A 284 -22.07 -1.25 -6.33
CA LEU A 284 -22.93 -0.67 -7.36
C LEU A 284 -22.15 0.01 -8.49
N THR A 285 -20.99 0.55 -8.19
CA THR A 285 -20.09 1.14 -9.20
C THR A 285 -19.41 0.08 -10.06
N GLY A 286 -19.36 -1.19 -9.61
CA GLY A 286 -18.65 -2.29 -10.24
C GLY A 286 -17.14 -2.27 -9.91
N TYR A 287 -16.71 -1.49 -8.93
CA TYR A 287 -15.28 -1.36 -8.60
C TYR A 287 -14.70 -2.68 -8.06
N LYS A 288 -15.42 -3.35 -7.16
CA LYS A 288 -15.06 -4.67 -6.65
C LYS A 288 -14.95 -5.71 -7.78
N ALA A 289 -15.96 -5.80 -8.61
CA ALA A 289 -15.97 -6.76 -9.72
C ALA A 289 -14.79 -6.53 -10.70
N MET A 290 -14.39 -5.27 -10.91
CA MET A 290 -13.20 -4.94 -11.69
C MET A 290 -11.94 -5.52 -11.05
N LEU A 291 -11.72 -5.29 -9.75
CA LEU A 291 -10.55 -5.79 -9.03
C LEU A 291 -10.52 -7.32 -8.93
N GLU A 292 -11.68 -7.96 -8.73
CA GLU A 292 -11.80 -9.42 -8.73
C GLU A 292 -11.42 -10.01 -10.09
N ALA A 293 -11.85 -9.36 -11.18
CA ALA A 293 -11.47 -9.77 -12.54
C ALA A 293 -9.98 -9.59 -12.81
N ASP A 294 -9.34 -8.55 -12.24
CA ASP A 294 -7.92 -8.33 -12.38
C ASP A 294 -7.10 -9.32 -11.52
N ALA A 295 -7.56 -9.66 -10.32
CA ALA A 295 -6.98 -10.72 -9.50
C ALA A 295 -7.03 -12.09 -10.22
N ALA A 296 -8.15 -12.40 -10.88
CA ALA A 296 -8.29 -13.63 -11.66
C ALA A 296 -7.35 -13.70 -12.88
N LYS A 297 -6.86 -12.55 -13.39
CA LYS A 297 -5.86 -12.46 -14.44
C LYS A 297 -4.42 -12.53 -13.93
N GLY A 298 -4.22 -12.60 -12.61
CA GLY A 298 -2.89 -12.69 -11.98
C GLY A 298 -2.22 -11.34 -11.72
N HIS A 299 -2.97 -10.24 -11.67
CA HIS A 299 -2.44 -8.96 -11.22
C HIS A 299 -2.21 -9.01 -9.70
N GLU A 300 -0.95 -9.00 -9.28
CA GLU A 300 -0.53 -9.22 -7.88
C GLU A 300 -1.07 -8.17 -6.90
N ASP A 301 -1.24 -6.93 -7.35
CA ASP A 301 -1.73 -5.81 -6.54
C ASP A 301 -3.26 -5.81 -6.33
N ALA A 302 -4.01 -6.59 -7.11
CA ALA A 302 -5.48 -6.56 -7.07
C ALA A 302 -6.03 -7.11 -5.73
N ALA A 303 -5.37 -8.09 -5.14
CA ALA A 303 -5.75 -8.63 -3.82
C ALA A 303 -5.56 -7.59 -2.70
N ASP A 304 -4.44 -6.89 -2.71
CA ASP A 304 -4.15 -5.82 -1.75
C ASP A 304 -5.18 -4.67 -1.89
N ARG A 305 -5.53 -4.32 -3.12
CA ARG A 305 -6.53 -3.27 -3.39
C ARG A 305 -7.93 -3.68 -2.93
N LEU A 306 -8.33 -4.94 -3.09
CA LEU A 306 -9.59 -5.46 -2.53
C LEU A 306 -9.60 -5.37 -1.00
N GLN A 307 -8.48 -5.70 -0.37
CA GLN A 307 -8.35 -5.57 1.08
C GLN A 307 -8.43 -4.12 1.55
N ASN A 308 -7.82 -3.17 0.80
CA ASN A 308 -7.94 -1.74 1.08
C ASN A 308 -9.39 -1.25 1.01
N LEU A 309 -10.20 -1.78 0.09
CA LEU A 309 -11.64 -1.46 0.06
C LEU A 309 -12.38 -1.99 1.29
N GLY A 310 -12.04 -3.19 1.76
CA GLY A 310 -12.59 -3.72 3.02
C GLY A 310 -12.23 -2.84 4.22
N GLN A 311 -10.97 -2.40 4.28
CA GLN A 311 -10.51 -1.50 5.34
C GLN A 311 -11.19 -0.13 5.27
N LEU A 312 -11.48 0.40 4.07
CA LEU A 312 -12.24 1.64 3.93
C LEU A 312 -13.62 1.52 4.56
N VAL A 313 -14.34 0.42 4.32
CA VAL A 313 -15.66 0.18 4.95
C VAL A 313 -15.53 0.10 6.47
N ASN A 314 -14.51 -0.58 7.00
CA ASN A 314 -14.25 -0.63 8.43
C ASN A 314 -13.97 0.78 9.01
N ASN A 315 -13.22 1.61 8.30
CA ASN A 315 -12.96 3.00 8.74
C ASN A 315 -14.25 3.83 8.80
N VAL A 316 -15.15 3.67 7.81
CA VAL A 316 -16.48 4.32 7.84
C VAL A 316 -17.29 3.83 9.02
N LYS A 317 -17.30 2.52 9.28
CA LYS A 317 -18.00 1.94 10.43
C LYS A 317 -17.45 2.48 11.76
N ASN A 318 -16.14 2.52 11.93
CA ASN A 318 -15.50 3.08 13.12
C ASN A 318 -15.88 4.57 13.32
N TYR A 319 -15.98 5.34 12.23
CA TYR A 319 -16.49 6.72 12.28
C TYR A 319 -17.93 6.75 12.78
N CYS A 320 -18.81 5.89 12.27
CA CYS A 320 -20.19 5.78 12.74
C CYS A 320 -20.29 5.41 14.22
N ASP A 321 -19.49 4.43 14.66
CA ASP A 321 -19.46 3.99 16.06
C ASP A 321 -18.99 5.12 17.03
N GLN A 322 -18.11 6.00 16.55
CA GLN A 322 -17.61 7.15 17.33
C GLN A 322 -18.59 8.32 17.40
N HIS A 323 -19.34 8.59 16.34
CA HIS A 323 -20.21 9.76 16.22
C HIS A 323 -21.70 9.42 16.44
N GLY A 324 -22.06 8.14 16.47
CA GLY A 324 -23.43 7.70 16.71
C GLY A 324 -24.42 8.32 15.72
N GLU A 325 -25.49 8.93 16.24
CA GLU A 325 -26.55 9.57 15.43
C GLU A 325 -26.08 10.84 14.68
N GLU A 326 -24.93 11.42 15.04
CA GLU A 326 -24.34 12.59 14.38
C GLU A 326 -23.45 12.20 13.17
N ALA A 327 -23.25 10.91 12.92
CA ALA A 327 -22.45 10.44 11.79
C ALA A 327 -23.13 10.77 10.45
N THR A 328 -22.51 11.65 9.66
CA THR A 328 -22.99 12.04 8.33
C THR A 328 -21.91 11.79 7.27
N LEU A 329 -22.32 11.69 6.00
CA LEU A 329 -21.39 11.55 4.89
C LEU A 329 -20.47 12.77 4.76
N GLU A 330 -21.03 13.96 4.89
CA GLU A 330 -20.29 15.22 4.85
C GLU A 330 -19.23 15.27 5.96
N GLY A 331 -19.63 14.95 7.19
CA GLY A 331 -18.73 14.93 8.35
C GLY A 331 -17.60 13.92 8.18
N TYR A 332 -17.87 12.73 7.64
CA TYR A 332 -16.85 11.74 7.32
C TYR A 332 -15.85 12.25 6.27
N LEU A 333 -16.33 12.89 5.20
CA LEU A 333 -15.48 13.45 4.15
C LEU A 333 -14.67 14.64 4.64
N GLU A 334 -15.19 15.46 5.56
CA GLU A 334 -14.45 16.54 6.20
C GLU A 334 -13.34 16.00 7.11
N ASP A 335 -13.62 14.95 7.88
CA ASP A 335 -12.63 14.29 8.75
C ASP A 335 -11.42 13.78 7.91
N ILE A 336 -11.71 13.14 6.76
CA ILE A 336 -10.64 12.69 5.83
C ILE A 336 -9.86 13.88 5.26
N ALA A 337 -10.52 14.97 4.92
CA ALA A 337 -9.84 16.14 4.36
C ALA A 337 -8.90 16.78 5.39
N LEU A 338 -9.35 16.90 6.66
CA LEU A 338 -8.51 17.39 7.76
C LEU A 338 -7.28 16.51 8.00
N ILE A 339 -7.45 15.20 7.94
CA ILE A 339 -6.36 14.23 8.05
C ILE A 339 -5.31 14.48 6.95
N SER A 340 -5.74 14.68 5.71
CA SER A 340 -4.85 14.96 4.57
C SER A 340 -4.07 16.27 4.71
N ASP A 341 -4.67 17.31 5.27
CA ASP A 341 -4.07 18.65 5.37
C ASP A 341 -3.06 18.76 6.53
N ILE A 342 -3.36 18.17 7.68
CA ILE A 342 -2.45 18.16 8.84
C ILE A 342 -1.14 17.46 8.49
N ASP A 343 -1.20 16.37 7.74
CA ASP A 343 -0.04 15.60 7.33
C ASP A 343 0.87 16.34 6.33
N SER A 344 0.35 17.29 5.55
CA SER A 344 1.15 18.06 4.60
C SER A 344 2.00 19.17 5.26
N TYR A 345 1.70 19.53 6.52
CA TYR A 345 2.35 20.63 7.24
C TYR A 345 3.55 20.23 8.10
N ASN A 346 3.79 18.94 8.34
CA ASN A 346 4.86 18.48 9.23
C ASN A 346 6.05 17.87 8.47
N GLU A 347 6.97 18.72 7.99
CA GLU A 347 8.34 18.35 7.59
C GLU A 347 9.29 18.30 8.82
N SER A 348 8.85 17.86 9.99
CA SER A 348 9.77 17.69 11.12
C SER A 348 10.63 16.45 10.89
N SER A 349 11.93 16.53 11.23
CA SER A 349 12.85 15.40 11.17
C SER A 349 12.57 14.34 12.25
N ASP A 350 11.77 14.66 13.27
CA ASP A 350 11.39 13.78 14.36
C ASP A 350 9.99 13.21 14.14
N GLN A 351 9.94 12.04 13.51
CA GLN A 351 8.71 11.35 13.11
C GLN A 351 8.83 9.85 13.33
N VAL A 352 7.74 9.19 13.70
CA VAL A 352 7.63 7.73 13.70
C VAL A 352 7.66 7.21 12.25
N VAL A 353 8.34 6.11 12.02
CA VAL A 353 8.51 5.50 10.69
C VAL A 353 7.70 4.21 10.56
#